data_0fc0e62c2de8e6acae0b1a3734a0b0c0
#
_entry.id   0fc0e62c2de8e6acae0b1a3734a0b0c0
#
_cell.length_a   1.000
_cell.length_b   1.000
_cell.length_c   1.000
_cell.angle_alpha   90.00
_cell.angle_beta   90.00
_cell.angle_gamma   90.00
#
_symmetry.space_group_name_H-M   'P 1'
#
loop_
_entity.id
_entity.type
_entity.pdbx_description
1 polymer ?
#
loop_
_entity_poly.entity_id
_entity_poly.type
_entity_poly.pdbx_seq_one_letter_code
_entity_poly.pdbx_strand_id
1 'polypeptide(L)'
;MWSSGYHTGLDFAAPTGTLIKAVHSGTVTEAGWAGSYGYRTILTLDDGTELWFCHQSSINVSVGQKVSTGEVIGRVGATGNVTGPHLHLEVHINGAATASDPAPWLRSKGLNP
;
A
#
# COMPACT_ATOMS: atom_id res chain seq x y z
N MET A 1 3.46 13.24 0.13
CA MET A 1 3.32 13.83 1.47
C MET A 1 2.61 12.89 2.41
N TRP A 2 3.11 12.69 3.61
CA TRP A 2 2.46 11.85 4.60
C TRP A 2 2.02 12.72 5.77
N SER A 3 0.92 12.34 6.43
CA SER A 3 0.26 13.18 7.41
C SER A 3 0.49 12.72 8.84
N SER A 4 0.70 11.45 9.07
CA SER A 4 0.91 10.91 10.41
C SER A 4 2.25 10.23 10.48
N GLY A 5 2.72 10.02 11.67
CA GLY A 5 3.90 9.21 11.88
C GLY A 5 3.68 7.79 11.39
N TYR A 6 4.62 6.93 11.71
CA TYR A 6 4.58 5.56 11.22
C TYR A 6 3.62 4.66 12.00
N HIS A 7 2.88 5.16 12.96
CA HIS A 7 2.09 4.35 13.90
C HIS A 7 1.56 3.05 13.29
N THR A 8 0.91 3.15 12.11
CA THR A 8 0.54 1.97 11.31
C THR A 8 1.08 2.07 9.89
N GLY A 9 1.57 3.22 9.46
CA GLY A 9 2.06 3.40 8.11
C GLY A 9 2.30 4.86 7.76
N LEU A 10 2.51 5.12 6.47
CA LEU A 10 2.65 6.46 5.91
C LEU A 10 1.42 6.81 5.07
N ASP A 11 0.96 8.05 5.20
CA ASP A 11 -0.15 8.58 4.41
C ASP A 11 0.38 9.53 3.35
N PHE A 12 -0.01 9.28 2.10
CA PHE A 12 0.35 10.11 0.96
C PHE A 12 -0.91 10.80 0.44
N ALA A 13 -1.02 12.11 0.70
CA ALA A 13 -2.18 12.88 0.24
C ALA A 13 -2.16 12.96 -1.28
N ALA A 14 -3.28 12.63 -1.91
CA ALA A 14 -3.46 12.71 -3.35
C ALA A 14 -4.95 12.71 -3.67
N PRO A 15 -5.36 13.34 -4.78
CA PRO A 15 -6.77 13.30 -5.18
C PRO A 15 -7.23 11.89 -5.50
N THR A 16 -8.53 11.65 -5.28
CA THR A 16 -9.18 10.41 -5.70
C THR A 16 -8.93 10.18 -7.20
N GLY A 17 -8.56 8.96 -7.56
CA GLY A 17 -8.26 8.59 -8.94
C GLY A 17 -6.80 8.66 -9.32
N THR A 18 -5.93 9.23 -8.46
CA THR A 18 -4.49 9.23 -8.72
C THR A 18 -3.99 7.79 -8.78
N LEU A 19 -3.15 7.49 -9.77
CA LEU A 19 -2.63 6.14 -9.96
C LEU A 19 -1.73 5.74 -8.79
N ILE A 20 -1.90 4.51 -8.32
CA ILE A 20 -1.02 3.89 -7.34
C ILE A 20 -0.13 2.91 -8.08
N LYS A 21 1.19 3.07 -7.90
CA LYS A 21 2.19 2.20 -8.52
C LYS A 21 2.86 1.36 -7.45
N ALA A 22 3.14 0.11 -7.80
CA ALA A 22 3.86 -0.78 -6.90
C ALA A 22 5.25 -0.21 -6.61
N VAL A 23 5.58 -0.07 -5.34
CA VAL A 23 6.90 0.45 -4.92
C VAL A 23 7.97 -0.62 -4.97
N HIS A 24 7.58 -1.88 -5.15
CA HIS A 24 8.48 -3.01 -5.30
C HIS A 24 7.75 -4.14 -6.02
N SER A 25 8.47 -4.99 -6.74
CA SER A 25 7.87 -6.18 -7.34
C SER A 25 7.45 -7.16 -6.26
N GLY A 26 6.39 -7.90 -6.54
CA GLY A 26 5.85 -8.89 -5.61
C GLY A 26 4.67 -9.62 -6.22
N THR A 27 4.01 -10.42 -5.40
CA THR A 27 2.79 -11.15 -5.78
C THR A 27 1.62 -10.59 -5.01
N VAL A 28 0.50 -10.35 -5.69
CA VAL A 28 -0.73 -9.92 -5.04
C VAL A 28 -1.28 -11.09 -4.22
N THR A 29 -1.35 -10.90 -2.90
CA THR A 29 -1.86 -11.94 -1.99
C THR A 29 -3.22 -11.59 -1.41
N GLU A 30 -3.64 -10.34 -1.53
CA GLU A 30 -4.99 -9.90 -1.17
C GLU A 30 -5.39 -8.71 -2.04
N ALA A 31 -6.65 -8.67 -2.46
CA ALA A 31 -7.19 -7.55 -3.23
C ALA A 31 -8.70 -7.49 -3.00
N GLY A 32 -9.18 -6.45 -2.29
CA GLY A 32 -10.60 -6.30 -2.02
C GLY A 32 -10.89 -5.49 -0.76
N TRP A 33 -12.12 -5.59 -0.30
CA TRP A 33 -12.58 -4.84 0.86
C TRP A 33 -11.97 -5.40 2.15
N ALA A 34 -11.46 -4.53 3.01
CA ALA A 34 -10.76 -4.90 4.24
C ALA A 34 -11.20 -4.01 5.42
N GLY A 35 -12.50 -3.87 5.62
CA GLY A 35 -13.04 -3.13 6.77
C GLY A 35 -12.60 -1.67 6.80
N SER A 36 -11.99 -1.25 7.91
CA SER A 36 -11.55 0.14 8.07
C SER A 36 -10.46 0.56 7.08
N TYR A 37 -9.76 -0.40 6.48
CA TYR A 37 -8.77 -0.12 5.42
C TYR A 37 -9.43 0.18 4.06
N GLY A 38 -10.74 -0.05 3.93
CA GLY A 38 -11.42 0.10 2.65
C GLY A 38 -10.95 -0.93 1.64
N TYR A 39 -10.87 -0.54 0.38
CA TYR A 39 -10.30 -1.41 -0.65
C TYR A 39 -8.79 -1.44 -0.48
N ARG A 40 -8.27 -2.63 -0.28
CA ARG A 40 -6.85 -2.85 0.04
C ARG A 40 -6.23 -3.87 -0.91
N THR A 41 -5.00 -3.57 -1.34
CA THR A 41 -4.15 -4.53 -2.05
C THR A 41 -2.96 -4.86 -1.14
N ILE A 42 -2.66 -6.15 -1.00
CA ILE A 42 -1.44 -6.60 -0.33
C ILE A 42 -0.54 -7.24 -1.37
N LEU A 43 0.69 -6.73 -1.47
CA LEU A 43 1.78 -7.36 -2.22
C LEU A 43 2.69 -8.07 -1.23
N THR A 44 2.96 -9.33 -1.49
CA THR A 44 3.93 -10.09 -0.71
C THR A 44 5.20 -10.28 -1.53
N LEU A 45 6.32 -9.88 -0.95
CA LEU A 45 7.63 -9.96 -1.57
C LEU A 45 8.26 -11.34 -1.31
N ASP A 46 9.37 -11.62 -2.00
CA ASP A 46 10.02 -12.93 -1.89
C ASP A 46 10.51 -13.24 -0.48
N ASP A 47 10.87 -12.22 0.29
CA ASP A 47 11.30 -12.41 1.69
C ASP A 47 10.14 -12.48 2.68
N GLY A 48 8.91 -12.45 2.21
CA GLY A 48 7.72 -12.49 3.05
C GLY A 48 7.24 -11.13 3.52
N THR A 49 7.94 -10.05 3.22
CA THR A 49 7.48 -8.70 3.55
C THR A 49 6.20 -8.39 2.80
N GLU A 50 5.23 -7.81 3.49
CA GLU A 50 3.95 -7.42 2.90
C GLU A 50 3.86 -5.90 2.80
N LEU A 51 3.40 -5.44 1.65
CA LEU A 51 3.09 -4.03 1.40
C LEU A 51 1.58 -3.90 1.29
N TRP A 52 0.99 -3.10 2.17
CA TRP A 52 -0.46 -2.88 2.22
C TRP A 52 -0.78 -1.51 1.64
N PHE A 53 -1.54 -1.50 0.55
CA PHE A 53 -1.99 -0.27 -0.13
C PHE A 53 -3.47 -0.11 0.17
N CYS A 54 -3.84 0.88 0.99
CA CYS A 54 -5.16 0.99 1.60
C CYS A 54 -5.97 2.17 1.07
N HIS A 55 -7.30 2.12 1.30
CA HIS A 55 -8.25 3.18 0.97
C HIS A 55 -8.36 3.47 -0.52
N GLN A 56 -8.14 2.44 -1.36
CA GLN A 56 -8.22 2.59 -2.81
C GLN A 56 -9.65 2.83 -3.28
N SER A 57 -9.82 3.60 -4.35
CA SER A 57 -11.11 3.74 -5.03
C SER A 57 -11.35 2.60 -6.01
N SER A 58 -10.27 2.07 -6.59
CA SER A 58 -10.34 0.91 -7.48
C SER A 58 -9.06 0.09 -7.37
N ILE A 59 -9.17 -1.20 -7.64
CA ILE A 59 -8.06 -2.15 -7.64
C ILE A 59 -7.96 -2.73 -9.05
N ASN A 60 -6.76 -2.69 -9.65
CA ASN A 60 -6.53 -3.11 -11.03
C ASN A 60 -5.86 -4.48 -11.13
N VAL A 61 -5.61 -5.14 -10.01
CA VAL A 61 -4.88 -6.41 -9.95
C VAL A 61 -5.70 -7.45 -9.22
N SER A 62 -5.34 -8.72 -9.41
CA SER A 62 -6.04 -9.85 -8.81
C SER A 62 -5.08 -10.69 -7.98
N VAL A 63 -5.62 -11.39 -6.99
CA VAL A 63 -4.84 -12.32 -6.15
C VAL A 63 -4.13 -13.33 -7.05
N GLY A 64 -2.86 -13.54 -6.77
CA GLY A 64 -1.99 -14.44 -7.55
C GLY A 64 -1.22 -13.75 -8.66
N GLN A 65 -1.59 -12.52 -9.01
CA GLN A 65 -0.90 -11.78 -10.07
C GLN A 65 0.47 -11.31 -9.58
N LYS A 66 1.47 -11.48 -10.43
CA LYS A 66 2.80 -10.92 -10.18
C LYS A 66 2.88 -9.54 -10.78
N VAL A 67 3.41 -8.59 -10.01
CA VAL A 67 3.57 -7.21 -10.45
C VAL A 67 5.03 -6.80 -10.36
N SER A 68 5.42 -5.89 -11.23
CA SER A 68 6.76 -5.32 -11.26
C SER A 68 6.75 -3.96 -10.57
N THR A 69 7.91 -3.53 -10.09
CA THR A 69 8.08 -2.17 -9.57
C THR A 69 7.60 -1.15 -10.59
N GLY A 70 6.77 -0.20 -10.16
CA GLY A 70 6.22 0.85 -11.02
C GLY A 70 4.95 0.46 -11.76
N GLU A 71 4.52 -0.79 -11.70
CA GLU A 71 3.27 -1.21 -12.35
C GLU A 71 2.07 -0.62 -11.60
N VAL A 72 1.07 -0.15 -12.35
CA VAL A 72 -0.16 0.41 -11.76
C VAL A 72 -0.97 -0.71 -11.14
N ILE A 73 -1.32 -0.57 -9.86
CA ILE A 73 -2.10 -1.56 -9.11
C ILE A 73 -3.50 -1.08 -8.75
N GLY A 74 -3.76 0.22 -8.85
CA GLY A 74 -5.06 0.78 -8.53
C GLY A 74 -5.04 2.29 -8.51
N ARG A 75 -6.02 2.87 -7.82
CA ARG A 75 -6.17 4.32 -7.73
C ARG A 75 -6.47 4.74 -6.30
N VAL A 76 -5.95 5.91 -5.93
CA VAL A 76 -6.20 6.53 -4.64
C VAL A 76 -7.69 6.79 -4.46
N GLY A 77 -8.17 6.61 -3.25
CA GLY A 77 -9.54 6.90 -2.88
C GLY A 77 -9.66 7.33 -1.42
N ALA A 78 -10.88 7.25 -0.92
CA ALA A 78 -11.20 7.56 0.47
C ALA A 78 -12.14 6.50 1.03
N THR A 79 -11.93 5.24 0.67
CA THR A 79 -12.75 4.13 1.14
C THR A 79 -12.29 3.65 2.50
N GLY A 80 -13.24 3.11 3.29
CA GLY A 80 -12.96 2.71 4.65
C GLY A 80 -13.07 3.86 5.62
N ASN A 81 -12.34 3.77 6.73
CA ASN A 81 -12.40 4.75 7.81
C ASN A 81 -11.36 5.86 7.60
N VAL A 82 -11.71 6.87 6.82
CA VAL A 82 -10.84 8.00 6.49
C VAL A 82 -11.60 9.31 6.47
N THR A 83 -10.88 10.42 6.54
CA THR A 83 -11.47 11.77 6.47
C THR A 83 -11.30 12.43 5.10
N GLY A 84 -10.47 11.86 4.23
CA GLY A 84 -10.26 12.39 2.90
C GLY A 84 -9.38 11.47 2.07
N PRO A 85 -9.22 11.76 0.76
CA PRO A 85 -8.47 10.89 -0.13
C PRO A 85 -6.97 10.89 0.18
N HIS A 86 -6.42 9.70 0.29
CA HIS A 86 -4.98 9.50 0.49
C HIS A 86 -4.64 8.03 0.27
N LEU A 87 -3.38 7.75 0.05
CA LEU A 87 -2.87 6.39 0.11
C LEU A 87 -2.25 6.16 1.49
N HIS A 88 -2.74 5.14 2.20
CA HIS A 88 -2.11 4.66 3.43
C HIS A 88 -1.30 3.42 3.10
N LEU A 89 0.02 3.52 3.26
CA LEU A 89 0.94 2.43 2.96
C LEU A 89 1.50 1.85 4.27
N GLU A 90 1.32 0.54 4.46
CA GLU A 90 1.93 -0.19 5.56
C GLU A 90 3.00 -1.14 5.04
N VAL A 91 4.04 -1.32 5.82
CA VAL A 91 5.10 -2.31 5.55
C VAL A 91 5.14 -3.28 6.73
N HIS A 92 4.92 -4.55 6.44
CA HIS A 92 4.96 -5.64 7.42
C HIS A 92 6.16 -6.51 7.10
N ILE A 93 7.30 -6.22 7.75
CA ILE A 93 8.57 -6.89 7.46
C ILE A 93 8.46 -8.37 7.81
N ASN A 94 8.84 -9.24 6.88
CA ASN A 94 8.76 -10.69 6.99
C ASN A 94 7.36 -11.19 7.34
N GLY A 95 6.32 -10.43 6.94
CA GLY A 95 4.93 -10.82 7.19
C GLY A 95 4.48 -10.59 8.62
N ALA A 96 5.17 -9.74 9.38
CA ALA A 96 4.81 -9.45 10.76
C ALA A 96 3.38 -8.92 10.89
N ALA A 97 2.69 -9.30 11.97
CA ALA A 97 1.32 -8.87 12.21
C ALA A 97 1.22 -7.37 12.44
N THR A 98 2.28 -6.73 12.99
CA THR A 98 2.33 -5.29 13.20
C THR A 98 3.16 -4.62 12.12
N ALA A 99 2.73 -3.43 11.72
CA ALA A 99 3.46 -2.65 10.72
C ALA A 99 4.74 -2.07 11.33
N SER A 100 5.75 -1.96 10.49
CA SER A 100 6.98 -1.23 10.79
C SER A 100 6.89 0.17 10.24
N ASP A 101 7.81 1.07 10.66
CA ASP A 101 7.93 2.38 10.04
C ASP A 101 8.30 2.19 8.56
N PRO A 102 7.45 2.61 7.61
CA PRO A 102 7.73 2.40 6.20
C PRO A 102 8.93 3.20 5.68
N ALA A 103 9.23 4.35 6.28
CA ALA A 103 10.24 5.26 5.72
C ALA A 103 11.64 4.64 5.64
N PRO A 104 12.19 4.00 6.70
CA PRO A 104 13.50 3.35 6.57
C PRO A 104 13.50 2.25 5.52
N TRP A 105 12.41 1.46 5.45
CA TRP A 105 12.32 0.37 4.47
C TRP A 105 12.30 0.93 3.04
N LEU A 106 11.50 1.97 2.81
CA LEU A 106 11.41 2.62 1.49
C LEU A 106 12.78 3.19 1.10
N ARG A 107 13.47 3.85 2.03
CA ARG A 107 14.82 4.37 1.75
C ARG A 107 15.80 3.26 1.41
N SER A 108 15.69 2.11 2.07
CA SER A 108 16.56 0.96 1.77
C SER A 108 16.35 0.43 0.36
N LYS A 109 15.19 0.71 -0.26
CA LYS A 109 14.87 0.32 -1.64
C LYS A 109 15.11 1.45 -2.64
N GLY A 110 15.78 2.52 -2.22
CA GLY A 110 16.11 3.64 -3.10
C GLY A 110 14.98 4.64 -3.27
N LEU A 111 13.94 4.57 -2.45
CA LEU A 111 12.83 5.50 -2.52
C LEU A 111 12.98 6.60 -1.48
N ASN A 112 12.40 7.75 -1.78
CA ASN A 112 12.51 8.93 -0.92
C ASN A 112 11.11 9.42 -0.56
N PRO A 113 10.49 8.80 0.46
CA PRO A 113 9.11 9.12 0.82
C PRO A 113 8.93 10.52 1.37
#